data_017414bbb23c115ab1def9ff11e82e57
#
_entry.id   017414bbb23c115ab1def9ff11e82e57
#
_cell.length_a   1.000
_cell.length_b   1.000
_cell.length_c   1.000
_cell.angle_alpha   90.00
_cell.angle_beta   90.00
_cell.angle_gamma   90.00
#
_symmetry.space_group_name_H-M   'P 1'
#
loop_
_entity.id
_entity.type
_entity.pdbx_description
1 polymer ?
#
loop_
_entity_poly.entity_id
_entity_poly.type
_entity_poly.pdbx_seq_one_letter_code
_entity_poly.pdbx_strand_id
1 'polypeptide(L)'
;MRKLLLYLVPLILFTNISYALIEIDITEGNREPLPLAISEFFHDNNPEIIDKKITENIRTVISDDLERSGLFSSIDNKAFIQNNRAMHLKPRFADWRLIKAQGLLTGELTIEEDRLRVEFRLWDTFAEKEIEGLVLITTIDNWRRISHMIADKIYERLTGEEGYFDTRIVYVAEEGPKNKRIKKLAIMDQDGANHKFLTSGKELVLTPRFNPVRQEITYLSYFKNLPRVYLLNIQTGIQEVVVYFPGMTFAPRFSQ
;
A
#
# COMPACT_ATOMS: atom_id res chain seq x y z
N MET A 1 -54.65 58.95 3.54
CA MET A 1 -53.23 58.78 3.14
C MET A 1 -52.59 57.67 4.03
N ARG A 2 -52.52 56.45 3.48
CA ARG A 2 -52.00 55.27 4.18
C ARG A 2 -50.49 55.18 3.91
N LYS A 3 -49.66 55.35 4.94
CA LYS A 3 -48.21 55.13 4.83
C LYS A 3 -47.92 53.62 4.81
N LEU A 4 -47.44 53.12 3.64
CA LEU A 4 -46.98 51.78 3.46
C LEU A 4 -45.52 51.68 4.00
N LEU A 5 -45.36 51.04 5.16
CA LEU A 5 -44.05 50.81 5.75
C LEU A 5 -43.45 49.55 5.08
N LEU A 6 -42.48 49.76 4.21
CA LEU A 6 -41.75 48.67 3.53
C LEU A 6 -40.71 48.12 4.52
N TYR A 7 -40.94 46.94 5.11
CA TYR A 7 -39.94 46.22 5.88
C TYR A 7 -38.97 45.52 4.91
N LEU A 8 -37.80 46.13 4.77
CA LEU A 8 -36.67 45.50 4.08
C LEU A 8 -36.04 44.45 5.05
N VAL A 9 -36.41 43.19 4.89
CA VAL A 9 -35.75 42.09 5.63
C VAL A 9 -34.42 41.83 4.93
N PRO A 10 -33.26 42.01 5.60
CA PRO A 10 -31.98 41.63 5.03
C PRO A 10 -31.92 40.08 4.93
N LEU A 11 -31.95 39.58 3.71
CA LEU A 11 -31.70 38.16 3.39
C LEU A 11 -30.22 37.88 3.69
N ILE A 12 -29.92 37.44 4.87
CA ILE A 12 -28.59 36.96 5.22
C ILE A 12 -28.38 35.64 4.50
N LEU A 13 -27.71 35.70 3.34
CA LEU A 13 -27.19 34.54 2.64
C LEU A 13 -26.11 33.90 3.53
N PHE A 14 -26.50 32.89 4.26
CA PHE A 14 -25.52 31.95 4.87
C PHE A 14 -24.86 31.20 3.73
N THR A 15 -23.73 31.69 3.24
CA THR A 15 -22.85 30.93 2.39
C THR A 15 -22.22 29.84 3.25
N ASN A 16 -22.77 28.62 3.19
CA ASN A 16 -22.08 27.46 3.68
C ASN A 16 -20.82 27.31 2.83
N ILE A 17 -19.66 27.62 3.40
CA ILE A 17 -18.38 27.32 2.78
C ILE A 17 -18.26 25.80 2.84
N SER A 18 -18.65 25.13 1.77
CA SER A 18 -18.40 23.71 1.61
C SER A 18 -16.93 23.57 1.19
N TYR A 19 -16.09 23.09 2.10
CA TYR A 19 -14.77 22.66 1.70
C TYR A 19 -14.94 21.34 0.94
N ALA A 20 -14.49 21.31 -0.30
CA ALA A 20 -14.34 20.06 -1.03
C ALA A 20 -13.30 19.21 -0.30
N LEU A 21 -13.61 17.93 -0.05
CA LEU A 21 -12.66 16.99 0.49
C LEU A 21 -11.49 16.84 -0.50
N ILE A 22 -10.32 16.57 0.06
CA ILE A 22 -9.11 16.30 -0.71
C ILE A 22 -9.30 15.06 -1.61
N GLU A 23 -9.10 15.24 -2.92
CA GLU A 23 -9.21 14.21 -3.93
C GLU A 23 -8.24 14.51 -5.07
N ILE A 24 -7.64 13.46 -5.64
CA ILE A 24 -6.71 13.57 -6.76
C ILE A 24 -7.43 13.12 -8.03
N ASP A 25 -7.58 14.04 -9.00
CA ASP A 25 -8.04 13.68 -10.34
C ASP A 25 -6.86 13.15 -11.16
N ILE A 26 -6.82 11.86 -11.41
CA ILE A 26 -5.75 11.17 -12.15
C ILE A 26 -5.87 11.32 -13.68
N THR A 27 -6.94 11.92 -14.16
CA THR A 27 -7.18 12.06 -15.62
C THR A 27 -6.41 13.24 -16.24
N GLU A 28 -5.97 14.20 -15.42
CA GLU A 28 -5.16 15.34 -15.88
C GLU A 28 -3.67 15.03 -15.82
N GLY A 29 -2.99 15.02 -16.95
CA GLY A 29 -1.53 14.87 -17.03
C GLY A 29 -0.80 16.09 -16.45
N ASN A 30 0.28 15.84 -15.70
CA ASN A 30 1.20 16.85 -15.17
C ASN A 30 0.69 17.67 -13.98
N ARG A 31 0.29 17.03 -12.88
CA ARG A 31 -0.01 17.70 -11.61
C ARG A 31 1.19 17.63 -10.65
N GLU A 32 1.29 18.64 -9.80
CA GLU A 32 2.19 18.57 -8.65
C GLU A 32 1.71 17.47 -7.70
N PRO A 33 2.62 16.59 -7.22
CA PRO A 33 2.25 15.56 -6.26
C PRO A 33 1.63 16.15 -4.99
N LEU A 34 0.59 15.51 -4.47
CA LEU A 34 -0.13 15.94 -3.27
C LEU A 34 0.79 15.82 -2.03
N PRO A 35 1.06 16.92 -1.31
CA PRO A 35 1.92 16.88 -0.13
C PRO A 35 1.19 16.23 1.05
N LEU A 36 1.75 15.11 1.50
CA LEU A 36 1.22 14.27 2.58
C LEU A 36 2.20 14.25 3.77
N ALA A 37 1.73 14.57 4.96
CA ALA A 37 2.48 14.37 6.18
C ALA A 37 2.18 12.97 6.73
N ILE A 38 3.20 12.12 6.81
CA ILE A 38 3.10 10.76 7.34
C ILE A 38 3.83 10.72 8.67
N SER A 39 3.07 10.70 9.79
CA SER A 39 3.66 10.66 11.11
C SER A 39 4.22 9.28 11.45
N GLU A 40 5.18 9.22 12.35
CA GLU A 40 5.50 7.96 13.02
C GLU A 40 4.26 7.50 13.78
N PHE A 41 4.02 6.20 13.76
CA PHE A 41 2.90 5.61 14.48
C PHE A 41 3.18 5.63 15.98
N PHE A 42 2.22 6.10 16.75
CA PHE A 42 2.30 6.09 18.20
C PHE A 42 2.28 4.65 18.72
N HIS A 43 3.07 4.35 19.73
CA HIS A 43 2.98 3.11 20.48
C HIS A 43 3.03 3.42 21.97
N ASP A 44 2.25 2.71 22.75
CA ASP A 44 2.30 2.84 24.20
C ASP A 44 3.60 2.19 24.71
N ASN A 45 4.28 2.92 25.60
CA ASN A 45 5.68 2.69 25.97
C ASN A 45 5.93 1.35 26.70
N ASN A 46 5.79 0.24 26.00
CA ASN A 46 6.48 -0.97 26.40
C ASN A 46 7.61 -1.26 25.39
N PRO A 47 8.81 -0.67 25.58
CA PRO A 47 9.93 -0.77 24.65
C PRO A 47 10.48 -2.21 24.49
N GLU A 48 10.05 -3.12 25.36
CA GLU A 48 10.44 -4.53 25.28
C GLU A 48 9.68 -5.31 24.19
N ILE A 49 8.56 -4.76 23.69
CA ILE A 49 7.65 -5.48 22.82
C ILE A 49 7.60 -4.89 21.40
N ILE A 50 7.67 -3.57 21.26
CA ILE A 50 7.70 -2.92 19.93
C ILE A 50 9.07 -2.26 19.75
N ASP A 51 9.87 -2.81 18.85
CA ASP A 51 11.10 -2.15 18.39
C ASP A 51 10.71 -0.82 17.73
N LYS A 52 11.29 0.29 18.22
CA LYS A 52 11.13 1.63 17.62
C LYS A 52 11.36 1.61 16.10
N LYS A 53 12.17 0.67 15.61
CA LYS A 53 12.36 0.42 14.19
C LYS A 53 11.07 0.05 13.44
N ILE A 54 10.12 -0.66 14.07
CA ILE A 54 8.89 -1.07 13.39
C ILE A 54 8.05 0.14 13.03
N THR A 55 7.90 1.10 13.94
CA THR A 55 7.12 2.33 13.69
C THR A 55 7.72 3.17 12.57
N GLU A 56 9.05 3.35 12.59
CA GLU A 56 9.78 4.06 11.55
C GLU A 56 9.70 3.31 10.20
N ASN A 57 9.87 2.00 10.21
CA ASN A 57 9.79 1.18 9.01
C ASN A 57 8.39 1.20 8.38
N ILE A 58 7.31 1.11 9.18
CA ILE A 58 5.94 1.22 8.68
C ILE A 58 5.74 2.56 7.97
N ARG A 59 6.11 3.67 8.63
CA ARG A 59 6.04 5.00 8.04
C ARG A 59 6.82 5.07 6.72
N THR A 60 8.05 4.56 6.70
CA THR A 60 8.92 4.58 5.53
C THR A 60 8.32 3.82 4.36
N VAL A 61 7.82 2.60 4.59
CA VAL A 61 7.20 1.79 3.53
C VAL A 61 5.97 2.48 2.96
N ILE A 62 5.10 3.06 3.81
CA ILE A 62 3.92 3.81 3.35
C ILE A 62 4.35 5.01 2.50
N SER A 63 5.35 5.77 2.97
CA SER A 63 5.88 6.92 2.25
C SER A 63 6.43 6.53 0.87
N ASP A 64 7.29 5.50 0.83
CA ASP A 64 7.92 5.03 -0.40
C ASP A 64 6.90 4.50 -1.42
N ASP A 65 5.87 3.80 -0.95
CA ASP A 65 4.79 3.30 -1.80
C ASP A 65 4.02 4.45 -2.46
N LEU A 66 3.56 5.39 -1.64
CA LEU A 66 2.78 6.53 -2.12
C LEU A 66 3.61 7.42 -3.07
N GLU A 67 4.86 7.72 -2.74
CA GLU A 67 5.75 8.49 -3.61
C GLU A 67 6.03 7.79 -4.94
N ARG A 68 6.17 6.46 -4.92
CA ARG A 68 6.40 5.65 -6.13
C ARG A 68 5.26 5.74 -7.14
N SER A 69 4.03 6.02 -6.68
CA SER A 69 2.90 6.27 -7.57
C SER A 69 3.06 7.56 -8.39
N GLY A 70 3.91 8.49 -7.94
CA GLY A 70 4.07 9.82 -8.54
C GLY A 70 2.96 10.81 -8.20
N LEU A 71 1.93 10.38 -7.45
CA LEU A 71 0.78 11.22 -7.11
C LEU A 71 0.92 11.91 -5.75
N PHE A 72 1.86 11.46 -4.92
CA PHE A 72 2.08 11.98 -3.58
C PHE A 72 3.53 12.40 -3.37
N SER A 73 3.73 13.36 -2.47
CA SER A 73 5.04 13.75 -1.96
C SER A 73 5.02 13.79 -0.44
N SER A 74 5.91 13.06 0.21
CA SER A 74 6.00 13.04 1.67
C SER A 74 6.72 14.27 2.19
N ILE A 75 6.18 14.85 3.24
CA ILE A 75 6.81 15.99 3.94
C ILE A 75 7.82 15.45 4.94
N ASP A 76 9.05 16.00 4.95
CA ASP A 76 10.09 15.60 5.90
C ASP A 76 9.57 15.77 7.35
N ASN A 77 9.70 14.71 8.15
CA ASN A 77 9.28 14.69 9.55
C ASN A 77 9.98 15.75 10.42
N LYS A 78 11.15 16.23 10.02
CA LYS A 78 11.84 17.35 10.68
C LYS A 78 11.06 18.67 10.62
N ALA A 79 10.16 18.80 9.67
CA ALA A 79 9.26 19.96 9.56
C ALA A 79 8.06 19.88 10.51
N PHE A 80 7.81 18.75 11.14
CA PHE A 80 6.64 18.53 11.98
C PHE A 80 6.72 19.33 13.30
N ILE A 81 5.71 20.16 13.53
CA ILE A 81 5.62 21.02 14.72
C ILE A 81 4.97 20.27 15.88
N GLN A 82 4.01 19.40 15.59
CA GLN A 82 3.30 18.62 16.58
C GLN A 82 3.96 17.24 16.74
N ASN A 83 4.11 16.77 17.97
CA ASN A 83 4.68 15.45 18.25
C ASN A 83 3.61 14.33 18.13
N ASN A 84 4.04 13.08 17.95
CA ASN A 84 3.20 11.92 17.68
C ASN A 84 2.11 11.68 18.72
N ARG A 85 2.42 11.81 20.02
CA ARG A 85 1.45 11.56 21.09
C ARG A 85 0.28 12.54 21.07
N ALA A 86 0.55 13.81 20.81
CA ALA A 86 -0.50 14.84 20.73
C ALA A 86 -1.35 14.68 19.45
N MET A 87 -0.77 14.19 18.35
CA MET A 87 -1.47 13.94 17.09
C MET A 87 -2.48 12.82 17.18
N HIS A 88 -2.14 11.76 17.92
CA HIS A 88 -3.02 10.61 18.09
C HIS A 88 -4.39 11.01 18.70
N LEU A 89 -4.40 11.97 19.63
CA LEU A 89 -5.63 12.44 20.26
C LEU A 89 -6.43 13.37 19.36
N LYS A 90 -5.80 14.41 18.82
CA LYS A 90 -6.41 15.36 17.89
C LYS A 90 -5.32 16.17 17.18
N PRO A 91 -5.25 16.16 15.83
CA PRO A 91 -4.33 17.01 15.10
C PRO A 91 -4.62 18.50 15.29
N ARG A 92 -3.57 19.30 15.42
CA ARG A 92 -3.66 20.76 15.32
C ARG A 92 -3.49 21.16 13.86
N PHE A 93 -4.57 21.18 13.11
CA PHE A 93 -4.55 21.33 11.64
C PHE A 93 -3.83 22.60 11.17
N ALA A 94 -3.86 23.69 11.97
CA ALA A 94 -3.12 24.91 11.64
C ALA A 94 -1.62 24.67 11.48
N ASP A 95 -1.01 23.84 12.36
CA ASP A 95 0.43 23.51 12.29
C ASP A 95 0.77 22.76 11.00
N TRP A 96 -0.12 21.87 10.55
CA TRP A 96 0.06 21.09 9.32
C TRP A 96 -0.11 21.93 8.06
N ARG A 97 -1.03 22.90 8.06
CA ARG A 97 -1.17 23.85 6.95
C ARG A 97 0.04 24.77 6.81
N LEU A 98 0.71 25.14 7.90
CA LEU A 98 1.94 25.95 7.84
C LEU A 98 3.06 25.26 7.06
N ILE A 99 3.15 23.95 7.14
CA ILE A 99 4.11 23.14 6.36
C ILE A 99 3.53 22.65 5.03
N LYS A 100 2.38 23.19 4.61
CA LYS A 100 1.68 22.88 3.36
C LYS A 100 1.20 21.43 3.22
N ALA A 101 1.05 20.69 4.31
CA ALA A 101 0.45 19.37 4.26
C ALA A 101 -1.03 19.50 3.88
N GLN A 102 -1.44 18.81 2.81
CA GLN A 102 -2.85 18.72 2.45
C GLN A 102 -3.52 17.53 3.16
N GLY A 103 -2.82 16.42 3.24
CA GLY A 103 -3.25 15.27 4.04
C GLY A 103 -2.28 14.99 5.18
N LEU A 104 -2.81 14.39 6.24
CA LEU A 104 -2.03 13.94 7.40
C LEU A 104 -2.42 12.49 7.73
N LEU A 105 -1.43 11.60 7.76
CA LEU A 105 -1.57 10.25 8.26
C LEU A 105 -1.08 10.18 9.71
N THR A 106 -1.94 9.71 10.60
CA THR A 106 -1.60 9.38 11.99
C THR A 106 -1.93 7.92 12.25
N GLY A 107 -1.25 7.30 13.21
CA GLY A 107 -1.55 5.91 13.55
C GLY A 107 -1.05 5.51 14.93
N GLU A 108 -1.55 4.37 15.39
CA GLU A 108 -1.18 3.74 16.65
C GLU A 108 -0.88 2.26 16.43
N LEU A 109 0.13 1.78 17.15
CA LEU A 109 0.52 0.38 17.21
C LEU A 109 0.28 -0.16 18.62
N THR A 110 -0.41 -1.28 18.72
CA THR A 110 -0.53 -2.06 19.95
C THR A 110 -0.23 -3.52 19.69
N ILE A 111 0.32 -4.22 20.68
CA ILE A 111 0.48 -5.67 20.63
C ILE A 111 -0.50 -6.29 21.60
N GLU A 112 -1.36 -7.15 21.07
CA GLU A 112 -2.38 -7.89 21.80
C GLU A 112 -2.15 -9.38 21.53
N GLU A 113 -1.84 -10.17 22.57
CA GLU A 113 -1.67 -11.62 22.46
C GLU A 113 -0.75 -12.07 21.30
N ASP A 114 0.44 -11.50 21.16
CA ASP A 114 1.41 -11.73 20.07
C ASP A 114 0.95 -11.28 18.66
N ARG A 115 -0.13 -10.50 18.58
CA ARG A 115 -0.61 -9.90 17.34
C ARG A 115 -0.35 -8.41 17.31
N LEU A 116 0.08 -7.93 16.16
CA LEU A 116 0.23 -6.52 15.88
C LEU A 116 -1.12 -5.95 15.45
N ARG A 117 -1.66 -5.02 16.23
CA ARG A 117 -2.81 -4.20 15.90
C ARG A 117 -2.32 -2.83 15.45
N VAL A 118 -2.71 -2.43 14.26
CA VAL A 118 -2.35 -1.14 13.68
C VAL A 118 -3.65 -0.38 13.40
N GLU A 119 -3.82 0.75 14.04
CA GLU A 119 -4.88 1.71 13.74
C GLU A 119 -4.28 2.90 13.00
N PHE A 120 -4.91 3.33 11.91
CA PHE A 120 -4.52 4.55 11.24
C PHE A 120 -5.71 5.45 10.96
N ARG A 121 -5.44 6.74 10.79
CA ARG A 121 -6.41 7.76 10.40
C ARG A 121 -5.77 8.71 9.40
N LEU A 122 -6.46 8.94 8.33
CA LEU A 122 -6.12 9.92 7.31
C LEU A 122 -7.02 11.16 7.48
N TRP A 123 -6.39 12.30 7.58
CA TRP A 123 -7.04 13.58 7.81
C TRP A 123 -6.86 14.50 6.61
N ASP A 124 -7.92 15.20 6.22
CA ASP A 124 -7.85 16.38 5.38
C ASP A 124 -7.53 17.58 6.27
N THR A 125 -6.37 18.22 6.07
CA THR A 125 -5.89 19.31 6.93
C THR A 125 -6.63 20.62 6.71
N PHE A 126 -7.24 20.81 5.54
CA PHE A 126 -8.02 22.02 5.20
C PHE A 126 -9.48 21.88 5.62
N ALA A 127 -10.09 20.73 5.38
CA ALA A 127 -11.45 20.44 5.85
C ALA A 127 -11.50 20.12 7.35
N GLU A 128 -10.34 19.87 8.00
CA GLU A 128 -10.20 19.52 9.42
C GLU A 128 -11.02 18.27 9.80
N LYS A 129 -11.07 17.29 8.89
CA LYS A 129 -11.88 16.08 9.04
C LYS A 129 -11.05 14.82 8.80
N GLU A 130 -11.40 13.78 9.53
CA GLU A 130 -11.00 12.42 9.20
C GLU A 130 -11.72 12.00 7.92
N ILE A 131 -10.96 11.50 6.95
CA ILE A 131 -11.49 11.08 5.65
C ILE A 131 -11.37 9.58 5.43
N GLU A 132 -10.50 8.90 6.19
CA GLU A 132 -10.36 7.45 6.21
C GLU A 132 -9.80 7.01 7.55
N GLY A 133 -10.25 5.86 8.04
CA GLY A 133 -9.73 5.25 9.26
C GLY A 133 -9.99 3.74 9.28
N LEU A 134 -8.98 2.97 9.64
CA LEU A 134 -9.07 1.52 9.64
C LEU A 134 -8.19 0.92 10.75
N VAL A 135 -8.62 -0.25 11.24
CA VAL A 135 -7.84 -1.09 12.15
C VAL A 135 -7.48 -2.39 11.43
N LEU A 136 -6.19 -2.70 11.40
CA LEU A 136 -5.63 -3.91 10.81
C LEU A 136 -4.98 -4.75 11.91
N ILE A 137 -5.16 -6.07 11.87
CA ILE A 137 -4.59 -7.00 12.85
C ILE A 137 -3.85 -8.10 12.10
N THR A 138 -2.58 -8.34 12.50
CA THR A 138 -1.71 -9.34 11.89
C THR A 138 -0.73 -9.92 12.91
N THR A 139 0.19 -10.77 12.44
CA THR A 139 1.38 -11.14 13.21
C THR A 139 2.46 -10.06 13.09
N ILE A 140 3.35 -9.97 14.06
CA ILE A 140 4.43 -8.96 14.07
C ILE A 140 5.27 -9.03 12.80
N ASP A 141 5.57 -10.22 12.31
CA ASP A 141 6.39 -10.42 11.09
C ASP A 141 5.75 -9.86 9.81
N ASN A 142 4.43 -9.68 9.81
CA ASN A 142 3.69 -9.15 8.66
C ASN A 142 3.53 -7.62 8.67
N TRP A 143 4.26 -6.89 9.49
CA TRP A 143 4.19 -5.42 9.60
C TRP A 143 4.33 -4.73 8.23
N ARG A 144 5.19 -5.27 7.36
CA ARG A 144 5.42 -4.71 6.03
C ARG A 144 4.18 -4.80 5.14
N ARG A 145 3.49 -5.94 5.16
CA ARG A 145 2.25 -6.11 4.43
C ARG A 145 1.17 -5.14 4.88
N ILE A 146 1.04 -4.91 6.19
CA ILE A 146 0.12 -3.88 6.71
C ILE A 146 0.47 -2.50 6.17
N SER A 147 1.75 -2.15 6.06
CA SER A 147 2.17 -0.87 5.50
C SER A 147 1.67 -0.70 4.05
N HIS A 148 1.82 -1.73 3.21
CA HIS A 148 1.29 -1.72 1.84
C HIS A 148 -0.23 -1.60 1.81
N MET A 149 -0.96 -2.32 2.69
CA MET A 149 -2.43 -2.23 2.79
C MET A 149 -2.90 -0.84 3.23
N ILE A 150 -2.15 -0.17 4.11
CA ILE A 150 -2.45 1.22 4.50
C ILE A 150 -2.22 2.15 3.30
N ALA A 151 -1.12 2.00 2.59
CA ALA A 151 -0.84 2.77 1.37
C ALA A 151 -1.93 2.56 0.31
N ASP A 152 -2.41 1.32 0.11
CA ASP A 152 -3.54 1.00 -0.78
C ASP A 152 -4.80 1.76 -0.38
N LYS A 153 -5.15 1.78 0.90
CA LYS A 153 -6.33 2.48 1.39
C LYS A 153 -6.24 4.00 1.25
N ILE A 154 -5.05 4.57 1.47
CA ILE A 154 -4.81 6.00 1.24
C ILE A 154 -4.93 6.32 -0.25
N TYR A 155 -4.32 5.50 -1.10
CA TYR A 155 -4.37 5.65 -2.54
C TYR A 155 -5.82 5.60 -3.05
N GLU A 156 -6.55 4.53 -2.69
CA GLU A 156 -7.96 4.34 -3.06
C GLU A 156 -8.82 5.52 -2.60
N ARG A 157 -8.64 5.97 -1.35
CA ARG A 157 -9.43 7.06 -0.78
C ARG A 157 -9.21 8.40 -1.47
N LEU A 158 -7.98 8.67 -1.92
CA LEU A 158 -7.60 9.97 -2.49
C LEU A 158 -7.69 10.02 -4.02
N THR A 159 -7.67 8.86 -4.70
CA THR A 159 -7.71 8.79 -6.17
C THR A 159 -9.01 8.18 -6.71
N GLY A 160 -9.75 7.45 -5.89
CA GLY A 160 -10.91 6.66 -6.32
C GLY A 160 -10.56 5.36 -7.04
N GLU A 161 -9.26 5.06 -7.26
CA GLU A 161 -8.78 3.86 -7.92
C GLU A 161 -8.26 2.84 -6.92
N GLU A 162 -8.39 1.56 -7.23
CA GLU A 162 -7.90 0.48 -6.37
C GLU A 162 -6.37 0.56 -6.16
N GLY A 163 -5.92 0.41 -4.90
CA GLY A 163 -4.51 0.35 -4.56
C GLY A 163 -3.84 -0.93 -5.08
N TYR A 164 -2.53 -0.89 -5.28
CA TYR A 164 -1.76 -2.00 -5.85
C TYR A 164 -0.45 -2.31 -5.09
N PHE A 165 -0.24 -1.70 -3.93
CA PHE A 165 1.00 -1.84 -3.17
C PHE A 165 1.10 -3.18 -2.43
N ASP A 166 -0.02 -3.75 -1.93
CA ASP A 166 -0.05 -5.12 -1.36
C ASP A 166 -0.08 -6.18 -2.48
N THR A 167 0.82 -6.07 -3.45
CA THR A 167 0.96 -7.03 -4.53
C THR A 167 2.35 -7.66 -4.57
N ARG A 168 2.47 -8.80 -5.25
CA ARG A 168 3.73 -9.52 -5.39
C ARG A 168 4.04 -9.79 -6.85
N ILE A 169 5.33 -9.80 -7.16
CA ILE A 169 5.85 -10.08 -8.49
C ILE A 169 6.45 -11.48 -8.49
N VAL A 170 5.96 -12.34 -9.38
CA VAL A 170 6.61 -13.60 -9.69
C VAL A 170 7.38 -13.47 -11.01
N TYR A 171 8.61 -13.93 -11.03
CA TYR A 171 9.48 -13.80 -12.20
C TYR A 171 10.50 -14.92 -12.30
N VAL A 172 11.20 -14.98 -13.43
CA VAL A 172 12.32 -15.89 -13.64
C VAL A 172 13.61 -15.13 -13.42
N ALA A 173 14.30 -15.45 -12.32
CA ALA A 173 15.64 -14.95 -12.05
C ALA A 173 16.67 -15.77 -12.83
N GLU A 174 17.64 -15.11 -13.44
CA GLU A 174 18.73 -15.73 -14.17
C GLU A 174 20.07 -15.46 -13.48
N GLU A 175 20.82 -16.52 -13.24
CA GLU A 175 22.17 -16.46 -12.65
C GLU A 175 23.20 -17.13 -13.53
N GLY A 176 24.48 -16.80 -13.33
CA GLY A 176 25.61 -17.44 -14.01
C GLY A 176 26.00 -16.81 -15.34
N PRO A 177 27.06 -17.33 -15.99
CA PRO A 177 27.61 -16.78 -17.24
C PRO A 177 26.66 -17.02 -18.42
N LYS A 178 26.79 -16.20 -19.49
CA LYS A 178 25.88 -16.21 -20.65
C LYS A 178 25.64 -17.59 -21.27
N ASN A 179 26.68 -18.42 -21.29
CA ASN A 179 26.65 -19.77 -21.88
C ASN A 179 26.16 -20.88 -20.93
N LYS A 180 25.91 -20.56 -19.65
CA LYS A 180 25.47 -21.52 -18.62
C LYS A 180 24.52 -20.82 -17.61
N ARG A 181 23.45 -20.23 -18.11
CA ARG A 181 22.43 -19.58 -17.27
C ARG A 181 21.61 -20.60 -16.50
N ILE A 182 21.50 -20.36 -15.20
CA ILE A 182 20.56 -21.08 -14.33
C ILE A 182 19.34 -20.19 -14.15
N LYS A 183 18.16 -20.74 -14.40
CA LYS A 183 16.89 -20.05 -14.25
C LYS A 183 16.14 -20.58 -13.05
N LYS A 184 15.70 -19.68 -12.17
CA LYS A 184 14.93 -19.99 -10.97
C LYS A 184 13.64 -19.21 -10.96
N LEU A 185 12.56 -19.83 -10.54
CA LEU A 185 11.35 -19.11 -10.23
C LEU A 185 11.58 -18.35 -8.91
N ALA A 186 11.27 -17.06 -8.90
CA ALA A 186 11.43 -16.19 -7.75
C ALA A 186 10.16 -15.36 -7.53
N ILE A 187 9.96 -14.93 -6.29
CA ILE A 187 8.88 -14.05 -5.87
C ILE A 187 9.45 -12.95 -4.98
N MET A 188 8.86 -11.76 -5.07
CA MET A 188 9.16 -10.61 -4.20
C MET A 188 7.93 -9.74 -4.06
N ASP A 189 7.90 -8.84 -3.09
CA ASP A 189 6.92 -7.78 -3.00
C ASP A 189 7.13 -6.79 -4.16
N GLN A 190 6.14 -5.98 -4.48
CA GLN A 190 6.20 -5.09 -5.64
C GLN A 190 7.35 -4.04 -5.54
N ASP A 191 7.84 -3.77 -4.35
CA ASP A 191 8.95 -2.86 -4.07
C ASP A 191 10.33 -3.54 -4.03
N GLY A 192 10.39 -4.86 -4.33
CA GLY A 192 11.61 -5.66 -4.35
C GLY A 192 11.97 -6.32 -3.02
N ALA A 193 11.24 -6.05 -1.95
CA ALA A 193 11.47 -6.68 -0.65
C ALA A 193 10.99 -8.16 -0.63
N ASN A 194 11.32 -8.85 0.45
CA ASN A 194 10.90 -10.25 0.69
C ASN A 194 11.21 -11.22 -0.47
N HIS A 195 12.28 -10.92 -1.21
CA HIS A 195 12.73 -11.79 -2.31
C HIS A 195 13.05 -13.18 -1.82
N LYS A 196 12.50 -14.19 -2.51
CA LYS A 196 12.85 -15.61 -2.29
C LYS A 196 12.77 -16.41 -3.58
N PHE A 197 13.65 -17.43 -3.70
CA PHE A 197 13.54 -18.42 -4.76
C PHE A 197 12.47 -19.47 -4.42
N LEU A 198 11.64 -19.81 -5.41
CA LEU A 198 10.61 -20.83 -5.30
C LEU A 198 11.07 -22.17 -5.88
N THR A 199 12.11 -22.16 -6.72
CA THR A 199 12.72 -23.37 -7.32
C THR A 199 14.23 -23.36 -7.17
N SER A 200 14.83 -24.57 -7.21
CA SER A 200 16.28 -24.76 -7.00
C SER A 200 17.15 -24.36 -8.20
N GLY A 201 16.57 -24.24 -9.40
CA GLY A 201 17.30 -24.02 -10.64
C GLY A 201 17.88 -25.29 -11.30
N LYS A 202 17.52 -26.49 -10.81
CA LYS A 202 17.91 -27.76 -11.44
C LYS A 202 17.24 -27.96 -12.78
N GLU A 203 16.01 -27.48 -12.93
CA GLU A 203 15.24 -27.54 -14.15
C GLU A 203 15.06 -26.13 -14.74
N LEU A 204 14.97 -26.06 -16.06
CA LEU A 204 14.61 -24.84 -16.75
C LEU A 204 13.15 -24.49 -16.42
N VAL A 205 12.92 -23.27 -15.90
CA VAL A 205 11.60 -22.72 -15.59
C VAL A 205 11.31 -21.50 -16.45
N LEU A 206 10.07 -21.34 -16.91
CA LEU A 206 9.66 -20.27 -17.84
C LEU A 206 8.23 -19.81 -17.54
N THR A 207 7.92 -18.59 -17.95
CA THR A 207 6.57 -18.02 -18.07
C THR A 207 5.67 -18.21 -16.85
N PRO A 208 6.10 -17.77 -15.64
CA PRO A 208 5.22 -17.83 -14.48
C PRO A 208 4.03 -16.88 -14.61
N ARG A 209 2.87 -17.30 -14.06
CA ARG A 209 1.66 -16.49 -13.96
C ARG A 209 0.99 -16.70 -12.63
N PHE A 210 0.59 -15.61 -11.97
CA PHE A 210 -0.26 -15.65 -10.78
C PHE A 210 -1.68 -16.07 -11.14
N ASN A 211 -2.29 -16.82 -10.24
CA ASN A 211 -3.74 -16.98 -10.19
C ASN A 211 -4.37 -15.67 -9.69
N PRO A 212 -5.38 -15.12 -10.39
CA PRO A 212 -5.99 -13.84 -9.99
C PRO A 212 -6.71 -13.89 -8.64
N VAL A 213 -7.10 -15.09 -8.16
CA VAL A 213 -7.92 -15.25 -6.95
C VAL A 213 -7.19 -16.01 -5.84
N ARG A 214 -6.30 -16.95 -6.20
CA ARG A 214 -5.64 -17.85 -5.24
C ARG A 214 -4.15 -17.59 -5.15
N GLN A 215 -3.55 -17.97 -4.03
CA GLN A 215 -2.11 -17.90 -3.81
C GLN A 215 -1.35 -19.03 -4.55
N GLU A 216 -1.55 -19.08 -5.85
CA GLU A 216 -1.04 -20.12 -6.74
C GLU A 216 -0.34 -19.48 -7.94
N ILE A 217 0.66 -20.18 -8.45
CA ILE A 217 1.41 -19.78 -9.64
C ILE A 217 1.40 -20.95 -10.61
N THR A 218 1.04 -20.70 -11.86
CA THR A 218 1.31 -21.66 -12.94
C THR A 218 2.59 -21.28 -13.66
N TYR A 219 3.38 -22.28 -14.05
CA TYR A 219 4.63 -22.06 -14.78
C TYR A 219 4.99 -23.28 -15.63
N LEU A 220 5.84 -23.08 -16.62
CA LEU A 220 6.41 -24.15 -17.43
C LEU A 220 7.74 -24.61 -16.82
N SER A 221 7.93 -25.91 -16.64
CA SER A 221 9.20 -26.51 -16.27
C SER A 221 9.60 -27.65 -17.19
N TYR A 222 10.90 -27.76 -17.45
CA TYR A 222 11.50 -28.83 -18.26
C TYR A 222 12.08 -29.94 -17.38
N PHE A 223 11.22 -30.58 -16.60
CA PHE A 223 11.63 -31.72 -15.80
C PHE A 223 11.98 -32.92 -16.67
N LYS A 224 13.20 -33.47 -16.54
CA LYS A 224 13.75 -34.52 -17.38
C LYS A 224 13.67 -34.21 -18.87
N ASN A 225 13.94 -32.94 -19.24
CA ASN A 225 13.88 -32.42 -20.60
C ASN A 225 12.49 -32.50 -21.29
N LEU A 226 11.43 -32.70 -20.50
CA LEU A 226 10.06 -32.71 -20.99
C LEU A 226 9.33 -31.47 -20.46
N PRO A 227 8.75 -30.62 -21.35
CA PRO A 227 7.98 -29.48 -20.94
C PRO A 227 6.68 -29.92 -20.28
N ARG A 228 6.42 -29.42 -19.09
CA ARG A 228 5.18 -29.63 -18.32
C ARG A 228 4.72 -28.37 -17.67
N VAL A 229 3.41 -28.22 -17.56
CA VAL A 229 2.79 -27.13 -16.79
C VAL A 229 2.62 -27.57 -15.34
N TYR A 230 3.17 -26.77 -14.45
CA TYR A 230 3.06 -26.97 -13.02
C TYR A 230 2.16 -25.90 -12.40
N LEU A 231 1.43 -26.29 -11.36
CA LEU A 231 0.77 -25.42 -10.42
C LEU A 231 1.55 -25.47 -9.10
N LEU A 232 1.93 -24.33 -8.57
CA LEU A 232 2.63 -24.19 -7.29
C LEU A 232 1.77 -23.36 -6.34
N ASN A 233 1.40 -23.93 -5.22
CA ASN A 233 0.83 -23.17 -4.11
C ASN A 233 1.94 -22.47 -3.34
N ILE A 234 1.89 -21.14 -3.24
CA ILE A 234 2.96 -20.31 -2.67
C ILE A 234 3.05 -20.47 -1.15
N GLN A 235 1.93 -20.73 -0.49
CA GLN A 235 1.87 -20.85 0.97
C GLN A 235 2.40 -22.18 1.46
N THR A 236 2.00 -23.27 0.81
CA THR A 236 2.37 -24.63 1.20
C THR A 236 3.66 -25.12 0.53
N GLY A 237 4.07 -24.49 -0.58
CA GLY A 237 5.17 -24.96 -1.41
C GLY A 237 4.86 -26.23 -2.21
N ILE A 238 3.62 -26.74 -2.13
CA ILE A 238 3.20 -27.93 -2.88
C ILE A 238 3.11 -27.59 -4.36
N GLN A 239 3.73 -28.42 -5.19
CA GLN A 239 3.65 -28.28 -6.63
C GLN A 239 3.09 -29.57 -7.26
N GLU A 240 2.27 -29.41 -8.30
CA GLU A 240 1.66 -30.51 -9.04
C GLU A 240 1.71 -30.26 -10.55
N VAL A 241 1.71 -31.35 -11.32
CA VAL A 241 1.60 -31.27 -12.77
C VAL A 241 0.14 -31.12 -13.13
N VAL A 242 -0.22 -29.99 -13.73
CA VAL A 242 -1.61 -29.71 -14.12
C VAL A 242 -1.98 -30.47 -15.40
N VAL A 243 -1.08 -30.41 -16.39
CA VAL A 243 -1.33 -30.99 -17.70
C VAL A 243 -0.04 -31.47 -18.33
N TYR A 244 -0.14 -32.61 -19.00
CA TYR A 244 0.86 -33.11 -19.94
C TYR A 244 0.24 -33.15 -21.37
N PHE A 245 0.75 -32.30 -22.22
CA PHE A 245 0.38 -32.34 -23.65
C PHE A 245 1.52 -33.02 -24.46
N PRO A 246 1.22 -34.00 -25.30
CA PRO A 246 2.20 -34.50 -26.27
C PRO A 246 2.43 -33.38 -27.28
N GLY A 247 3.60 -32.76 -27.24
CA GLY A 247 3.96 -31.69 -28.14
C GLY A 247 4.46 -30.44 -27.43
N MET A 248 4.46 -29.32 -28.14
CA MET A 248 5.00 -28.06 -27.65
C MET A 248 3.95 -27.32 -26.76
N THR A 249 4.31 -27.06 -25.53
CA THR A 249 3.45 -26.32 -24.57
C THR A 249 4.07 -24.97 -24.26
N PHE A 250 3.28 -23.89 -24.33
CA PHE A 250 3.74 -22.54 -24.09
C PHE A 250 2.84 -21.80 -23.09
N ALA A 251 3.45 -20.91 -22.31
CA ALA A 251 2.84 -19.82 -21.57
C ALA A 251 1.44 -20.13 -20.97
N PRO A 252 1.36 -21.01 -19.95
CA PRO A 252 0.09 -21.30 -19.30
C PRO A 252 -0.54 -20.03 -18.73
N ARG A 253 -1.88 -19.96 -18.75
CA ARG A 253 -2.65 -18.87 -18.17
C ARG A 253 -3.86 -19.43 -17.43
N PHE A 254 -4.27 -18.73 -16.38
CA PHE A 254 -5.57 -18.97 -15.75
C PHE A 254 -6.67 -18.38 -16.64
N SER A 255 -7.83 -19.05 -16.68
CA SER A 255 -9.05 -18.43 -17.20
C SER A 255 -9.60 -17.47 -16.14
N GLN A 256 -10.26 -16.45 -16.63
CA GLN A 256 -11.07 -15.55 -15.78
C GLN A 256 -12.31 -16.27 -15.31
#